data_68831873160d51a1132d448357dff0cc
#
_entry.id   68831873160d51a1132d448357dff0cc
#
_cell.length_a   1.000
_cell.length_b   1.000
_cell.length_c   1.000
_cell.angle_alpha   90.00
_cell.angle_beta   90.00
_cell.angle_gamma   90.00
#
_symmetry.space_group_name_H-M   'P 1'
#
loop_
_entity.id
_entity.type
_entity.pdbx_description
1 polymer ?
#
loop_
_entity_poly.entity_id
_entity_poly.type
_entity_poly.pdbx_seq_one_letter_code
_entity_poly.pdbx_strand_id
1 'polypeptide(L)'
;EAEYTDEKATITFARDIEKIHKKLRKSVLLAFDEIEQITFGVSFGEAWRNGSSYVRFWHSLRSLAQRQENPVTLLLAGTNPRCLETPFVMGGDNPLYGHVKPEYIPGFSLPQAKQMIETLSSYMGISIDDDIYAYLVREFGGHPFLMRQACSYIKSELDKGMQRHIDRLMYEKSIAQFNEGLGHGFCELVIGVLAEHYIDEYTMLTYLARGDI
;
A
#
# COMPACT_ATOMS: atom_id res chain seq x y z
N GLU A 1 -32.01 17.65 3.81
CA GLU A 1 -30.69 17.09 4.17
C GLU A 1 -30.95 15.97 5.16
N ALA A 2 -30.32 14.79 4.93
CA ALA A 2 -30.37 13.68 5.87
C ALA A 2 -29.44 14.00 7.03
N GLU A 3 -29.96 14.01 8.25
CA GLU A 3 -29.15 14.22 9.44
C GLU A 3 -28.43 12.90 9.79
N TYR A 4 -27.12 12.87 9.61
CA TYR A 4 -26.26 11.78 10.00
C TYR A 4 -25.90 11.91 11.48
N THR A 5 -26.60 11.17 12.34
CA THR A 5 -26.23 11.00 13.75
C THR A 5 -25.52 9.67 13.94
N ASP A 6 -24.67 9.53 14.95
CA ASP A 6 -23.90 8.31 15.23
C ASP A 6 -24.78 7.04 15.29
N GLU A 7 -25.98 7.15 15.85
CA GLU A 7 -26.91 6.03 15.97
C GLU A 7 -27.55 5.64 14.63
N LYS A 8 -27.78 6.60 13.73
CA LYS A 8 -28.53 6.41 12.48
C LYS A 8 -27.64 6.43 11.22
N ALA A 9 -26.37 6.78 11.37
CA ALA A 9 -25.44 6.97 10.24
C ALA A 9 -25.47 5.77 9.27
N THR A 10 -25.36 4.56 9.80
CA THR A 10 -25.34 3.32 9.03
C THR A 10 -26.63 3.10 8.24
N ILE A 11 -27.79 3.30 8.88
CA ILE A 11 -29.11 3.10 8.25
C ILE A 11 -29.34 4.19 7.19
N THR A 12 -28.96 5.42 7.51
CA THR A 12 -29.08 6.57 6.59
C THR A 12 -28.22 6.38 5.36
N PHE A 13 -26.95 5.97 5.55
CA PHE A 13 -26.03 5.67 4.47
C PHE A 13 -26.58 4.55 3.55
N ALA A 14 -27.01 3.44 4.14
CA ALA A 14 -27.58 2.32 3.39
C ALA A 14 -28.77 2.77 2.51
N ARG A 15 -29.68 3.55 3.10
CA ARG A 15 -30.85 4.10 2.39
C ARG A 15 -30.47 5.04 1.26
N ASP A 16 -29.44 5.87 1.46
CA ASP A 16 -29.01 6.82 0.43
C ASP A 16 -28.30 6.11 -0.73
N ILE A 17 -27.49 5.09 -0.47
CA ILE A 17 -26.94 4.21 -1.51
C ILE A 17 -28.06 3.54 -2.32
N GLU A 18 -29.08 3.00 -1.66
CA GLU A 18 -30.22 2.39 -2.36
C GLU A 18 -30.98 3.40 -3.26
N LYS A 19 -31.18 4.62 -2.78
CA LYS A 19 -31.81 5.67 -3.60
C LYS A 19 -30.96 5.98 -4.84
N ILE A 20 -29.64 6.10 -4.68
CA ILE A 20 -28.72 6.33 -5.79
C ILE A 20 -28.80 5.17 -6.79
N HIS A 21 -28.70 3.93 -6.29
CA HIS A 21 -28.78 2.73 -7.11
C HIS A 21 -30.09 2.68 -7.91
N LYS A 22 -31.23 2.87 -7.25
CA LYS A 22 -32.56 2.87 -7.90
C LYS A 22 -32.71 3.98 -8.95
N LYS A 23 -32.15 5.16 -8.66
CA LYS A 23 -32.21 6.31 -9.59
C LYS A 23 -31.33 6.10 -10.82
N LEU A 24 -30.11 5.60 -10.63
CA LEU A 24 -29.12 5.45 -11.70
C LEU A 24 -29.17 4.08 -12.38
N ARG A 25 -29.80 3.09 -11.76
CA ARG A 25 -29.77 1.67 -12.18
C ARG A 25 -28.36 1.14 -12.40
N LYS A 26 -27.42 1.56 -11.55
CA LYS A 26 -26.00 1.17 -11.56
C LYS A 26 -25.54 0.91 -10.14
N SER A 27 -24.63 -0.05 -9.96
CA SER A 27 -23.96 -0.25 -8.68
C SER A 27 -23.06 0.94 -8.35
N VAL A 28 -22.97 1.27 -7.06
CA VAL A 28 -22.08 2.31 -6.53
C VAL A 28 -20.76 1.64 -6.16
N LEU A 29 -19.66 2.10 -6.75
CA LEU A 29 -18.31 1.70 -6.33
C LEU A 29 -17.91 2.53 -5.11
N LEU A 30 -17.65 1.88 -4.00
CA LEU A 30 -17.03 2.47 -2.81
C LEU A 30 -15.56 2.07 -2.79
N ALA A 31 -14.68 3.02 -3.02
CA ALA A 31 -13.23 2.83 -2.93
C ALA A 31 -12.73 3.39 -1.59
N PHE A 32 -12.07 2.54 -0.81
CA PHE A 32 -11.43 2.90 0.44
C PHE A 32 -9.92 2.76 0.27
N ASP A 33 -9.21 3.83 0.56
CA ASP A 33 -7.74 3.84 0.64
C ASP A 33 -7.31 3.89 2.11
N GLU A 34 -6.12 3.39 2.40
CA GLU A 34 -5.57 3.31 3.75
C GLU A 34 -6.52 2.60 4.74
N ILE A 35 -7.05 1.42 4.35
CA ILE A 35 -8.02 0.70 5.18
C ILE A 35 -7.51 0.33 6.58
N GLU A 36 -6.20 0.33 6.82
CA GLU A 36 -5.59 0.19 8.13
C GLU A 36 -6.07 1.24 9.13
N GLN A 37 -6.44 2.45 8.67
CA GLN A 37 -6.97 3.51 9.52
C GLN A 37 -8.33 3.14 10.16
N ILE A 38 -9.05 2.20 9.56
CA ILE A 38 -10.35 1.71 10.02
C ILE A 38 -10.35 0.19 10.26
N THR A 39 -9.16 -0.40 10.52
CA THR A 39 -8.97 -1.83 10.78
C THR A 39 -8.70 -2.07 12.27
N PHE A 40 -9.34 -3.13 12.83
CA PHE A 40 -9.12 -3.54 14.21
C PHE A 40 -7.66 -3.94 14.47
N GLY A 41 -7.18 -3.66 15.66
CA GLY A 41 -5.82 -3.96 16.09
C GLY A 41 -4.73 -3.07 15.50
N VAL A 42 -5.03 -2.27 14.47
CA VAL A 42 -4.06 -1.44 13.73
C VAL A 42 -4.40 0.04 13.81
N SER A 43 -5.67 0.40 13.70
CA SER A 43 -6.15 1.80 13.69
C SER A 43 -5.65 2.61 14.87
N PHE A 44 -5.34 3.88 14.65
CA PHE A 44 -5.05 4.84 15.72
C PHE A 44 -6.29 5.20 16.56
N GLY A 45 -7.49 5.13 15.96
CA GLY A 45 -8.75 5.39 16.66
C GLY A 45 -9.17 4.22 17.56
N GLU A 46 -9.37 4.46 18.86
CA GLU A 46 -9.66 3.40 19.82
C GLU A 46 -10.87 2.53 19.46
N ALA A 47 -11.97 3.16 19.05
CA ALA A 47 -13.22 2.44 18.67
C ALA A 47 -13.04 1.56 17.41
N TRP A 48 -12.10 1.89 16.54
CA TRP A 48 -11.73 1.06 15.41
C TRP A 48 -10.74 -0.03 15.84
N ARG A 49 -9.71 0.35 16.60
CA ARG A 49 -8.68 -0.56 17.07
C ARG A 49 -9.22 -1.68 17.95
N ASN A 50 -10.18 -1.42 18.83
CA ASN A 50 -10.85 -2.45 19.65
C ASN A 50 -11.86 -3.30 18.86
N GLY A 51 -12.19 -2.92 17.64
CA GLY A 51 -13.08 -3.67 16.74
C GLY A 51 -14.55 -3.26 16.77
N SER A 52 -15.02 -2.45 17.72
CA SER A 52 -16.45 -2.13 17.88
C SER A 52 -17.02 -1.37 16.69
N SER A 53 -16.35 -0.30 16.26
CA SER A 53 -16.74 0.46 15.06
C SER A 53 -16.47 -0.34 13.78
N TYR A 54 -15.38 -1.10 13.73
CA TYR A 54 -15.02 -1.97 12.61
C TYR A 54 -16.15 -2.97 12.29
N VAL A 55 -16.57 -3.78 13.26
CA VAL A 55 -17.60 -4.81 13.06
C VAL A 55 -18.91 -4.17 12.58
N ARG A 56 -19.36 -3.09 13.24
CA ARG A 56 -20.60 -2.40 12.89
C ARG A 56 -20.58 -1.86 11.46
N PHE A 57 -19.51 -1.18 11.09
CA PHE A 57 -19.37 -0.56 9.79
C PHE A 57 -19.34 -1.59 8.65
N TRP A 58 -18.46 -2.58 8.76
CA TRP A 58 -18.27 -3.57 7.71
C TRP A 58 -19.44 -4.55 7.58
N HIS A 59 -20.14 -4.90 8.68
CA HIS A 59 -21.40 -5.65 8.59
C HIS A 59 -22.44 -4.91 7.80
N SER A 60 -22.52 -3.59 7.96
CA SER A 60 -23.49 -2.76 7.24
C SER A 60 -23.20 -2.73 5.74
N LEU A 61 -21.94 -2.53 5.36
CA LEU A 61 -21.53 -2.53 3.96
C LEU A 61 -21.69 -3.93 3.32
N ARG A 62 -21.30 -4.97 4.05
CA ARG A 62 -21.51 -6.36 3.60
C ARG A 62 -22.99 -6.65 3.36
N SER A 63 -23.86 -6.27 4.29
CA SER A 63 -25.32 -6.43 4.13
C SER A 63 -25.85 -5.73 2.89
N LEU A 64 -25.32 -4.56 2.53
CA LEU A 64 -25.66 -3.86 1.29
C LEU A 64 -25.13 -4.59 0.05
N ALA A 65 -23.86 -5.01 0.07
CA ALA A 65 -23.23 -5.69 -1.05
C ALA A 65 -23.86 -7.06 -1.37
N GLN A 66 -24.43 -7.73 -0.38
CA GLN A 66 -25.07 -9.05 -0.54
C GLN A 66 -26.55 -8.99 -0.98
N ARG A 67 -27.11 -7.81 -1.18
CA ARG A 67 -28.50 -7.71 -1.66
C ARG A 67 -28.62 -8.17 -3.10
N GLN A 68 -29.79 -8.68 -3.46
CA GLN A 68 -30.08 -9.29 -4.76
C GLN A 68 -29.76 -8.35 -5.96
N GLU A 69 -29.93 -7.05 -5.78
CA GLU A 69 -29.66 -6.03 -6.80
C GLU A 69 -28.18 -5.57 -6.83
N ASN A 70 -27.36 -6.07 -5.89
CA ASN A 70 -25.94 -5.74 -5.74
C ASN A 70 -25.64 -4.23 -5.86
N PRO A 71 -26.22 -3.38 -4.98
CA PRO A 71 -26.18 -1.93 -5.13
C PRO A 71 -24.77 -1.34 -4.87
N VAL A 72 -23.87 -2.12 -4.26
CA VAL A 72 -22.53 -1.67 -3.85
C VAL A 72 -21.47 -2.66 -4.29
N THR A 73 -20.39 -2.13 -4.84
CA THR A 73 -19.13 -2.84 -5.06
C THR A 73 -18.04 -2.19 -4.20
N LEU A 74 -17.23 -3.00 -3.54
CA LEU A 74 -16.14 -2.53 -2.68
C LEU A 74 -14.79 -2.68 -3.39
N LEU A 75 -13.97 -1.63 -3.31
CA LEU A 75 -12.56 -1.65 -3.66
C LEU A 75 -11.79 -1.16 -2.43
N LEU A 76 -10.91 -2.00 -1.90
CA LEU A 76 -10.14 -1.71 -0.71
C LEU A 76 -8.65 -1.64 -1.08
N ALA A 77 -7.97 -0.61 -0.63
CA ALA A 77 -6.52 -0.48 -0.75
C ALA A 77 -5.92 -0.18 0.63
N GLY A 78 -4.75 -0.72 0.89
CA GLY A 78 -4.03 -0.51 2.14
C GLY A 78 -2.77 -1.34 2.20
N THR A 79 -1.98 -1.13 3.23
CA THR A 79 -0.70 -1.81 3.44
C THR A 79 -0.81 -2.98 4.41
N ASN A 80 -1.89 -3.04 5.21
CA ASN A 80 -2.07 -4.07 6.23
C ASN A 80 -3.28 -4.98 5.91
N PRO A 81 -3.05 -6.28 5.56
CA PRO A 81 -4.11 -7.21 5.17
C PRO A 81 -4.90 -7.79 6.35
N ARG A 82 -4.63 -7.41 7.60
CA ARG A 82 -5.22 -8.01 8.81
C ARG A 82 -6.75 -8.13 8.75
N CYS A 83 -7.43 -7.14 8.19
CA CYS A 83 -8.88 -7.15 8.04
C CYS A 83 -9.39 -8.25 7.10
N LEU A 84 -8.53 -8.80 6.22
CA LEU A 84 -8.87 -9.85 5.26
C LEU A 84 -8.40 -11.23 5.71
N GLU A 85 -7.37 -11.30 6.55
CA GLU A 85 -6.69 -12.55 6.94
C GLU A 85 -7.15 -13.10 8.30
N THR A 86 -7.69 -12.24 9.17
CA THR A 86 -8.14 -12.65 10.50
C THR A 86 -9.61 -13.11 10.46
N PRO A 87 -9.94 -14.38 10.79
CA PRO A 87 -11.31 -14.88 10.67
C PRO A 87 -12.27 -14.33 11.73
N PHE A 88 -11.76 -13.96 12.90
CA PHE A 88 -12.58 -13.53 14.03
C PHE A 88 -12.14 -12.18 14.58
N VAL A 89 -13.12 -11.39 15.02
CA VAL A 89 -12.91 -10.11 15.71
C VAL A 89 -13.93 -9.95 16.85
N MET A 90 -13.49 -9.56 18.03
CA MET A 90 -14.33 -9.44 19.24
C MET A 90 -15.15 -10.71 19.57
N GLY A 91 -14.62 -11.89 19.27
CA GLY A 91 -15.32 -13.16 19.51
C GLY A 91 -16.42 -13.52 18.50
N GLY A 92 -16.61 -12.72 17.46
CA GLY A 92 -17.53 -12.97 16.35
C GLY A 92 -16.80 -13.06 15.00
N ASP A 93 -17.55 -13.39 13.93
CA ASP A 93 -17.01 -13.47 12.58
C ASP A 93 -16.55 -12.08 12.08
N ASN A 94 -15.39 -12.05 11.44
CA ASN A 94 -14.93 -10.87 10.75
C ASN A 94 -15.77 -10.64 9.48
N PRO A 95 -16.43 -9.48 9.33
CA PRO A 95 -17.33 -9.23 8.21
C PRO A 95 -16.64 -9.17 6.83
N LEU A 96 -15.35 -8.92 6.76
CA LEU A 96 -14.59 -8.90 5.50
C LEU A 96 -13.95 -10.25 5.16
N TYR A 97 -13.68 -11.09 6.15
CA TYR A 97 -13.02 -12.36 5.95
C TYR A 97 -13.78 -13.27 4.96
N GLY A 98 -13.11 -13.71 3.90
CA GLY A 98 -13.69 -14.56 2.87
C GLY A 98 -14.68 -13.86 1.92
N HIS A 99 -14.94 -12.55 2.08
CA HIS A 99 -15.84 -11.77 1.21
C HIS A 99 -15.11 -10.87 0.23
N VAL A 100 -13.92 -10.42 0.60
CA VAL A 100 -13.02 -9.64 -0.25
C VAL A 100 -11.81 -10.49 -0.56
N LYS A 101 -11.51 -10.65 -1.85
CA LYS A 101 -10.33 -11.40 -2.28
C LYS A 101 -9.12 -10.46 -2.22
N PRO A 102 -8.07 -10.77 -1.45
CA PRO A 102 -6.85 -9.98 -1.46
C PRO A 102 -6.07 -10.19 -2.77
N GLU A 103 -5.57 -9.11 -3.32
CA GLU A 103 -4.62 -9.10 -4.43
C GLU A 103 -3.38 -8.32 -3.96
N TYR A 104 -2.26 -9.02 -3.85
CA TYR A 104 -0.99 -8.42 -3.44
C TYR A 104 -0.28 -7.81 -4.65
N ILE A 105 0.10 -6.55 -4.54
CA ILE A 105 0.84 -5.85 -5.59
C ILE A 105 2.33 -6.09 -5.37
N PRO A 106 3.01 -6.90 -6.21
CA PRO A 106 4.44 -7.15 -6.07
C PRO A 106 5.26 -5.93 -6.48
N GLY A 107 6.54 -5.96 -6.19
CA GLY A 107 7.52 -5.04 -6.76
C GLY A 107 7.53 -5.11 -8.30
N PHE A 108 8.03 -4.06 -8.94
CA PHE A 108 8.14 -4.02 -10.40
C PHE A 108 9.10 -5.07 -10.92
N SER A 109 8.70 -5.76 -11.97
CA SER A 109 9.60 -6.57 -12.79
C SER A 109 10.62 -5.66 -13.51
N LEU A 110 11.71 -6.24 -14.00
CA LEU A 110 12.73 -5.50 -14.73
C LEU A 110 12.16 -4.68 -15.91
N PRO A 111 11.26 -5.20 -16.77
CA PRO A 111 10.66 -4.40 -17.84
C PRO A 111 9.84 -3.20 -17.32
N GLN A 112 9.08 -3.38 -16.23
CA GLN A 112 8.28 -2.31 -15.63
C GLN A 112 9.15 -1.24 -14.99
N ALA A 113 10.21 -1.65 -14.26
CA ALA A 113 11.18 -0.74 -13.67
C ALA A 113 11.90 0.08 -14.76
N LYS A 114 12.35 -0.60 -15.82
CA LYS A 114 12.98 0.03 -16.99
C LYS A 114 12.06 1.06 -17.61
N GLN A 115 10.82 0.70 -17.92
CA GLN A 115 9.81 1.60 -18.48
C GLN A 115 9.59 2.85 -17.61
N MET A 116 9.45 2.68 -16.28
CA MET A 116 9.28 3.79 -15.35
C MET A 116 10.49 4.74 -15.37
N ILE A 117 11.69 4.19 -15.25
CA ILE A 117 12.92 4.99 -15.15
C ILE A 117 13.23 5.67 -16.48
N GLU A 118 13.10 4.99 -17.61
CA GLU A 118 13.29 5.57 -18.96
C GLU A 118 12.32 6.72 -19.22
N THR A 119 11.04 6.54 -18.82
CA THR A 119 10.06 7.62 -18.96
C THR A 119 10.49 8.87 -18.18
N LEU A 120 10.91 8.69 -16.92
CA LEU A 120 11.35 9.81 -16.08
C LEU A 120 12.66 10.43 -16.57
N SER A 121 13.66 9.62 -16.94
CA SER A 121 14.96 10.09 -17.39
C SER A 121 14.89 10.81 -18.73
N SER A 122 13.99 10.40 -19.62
CA SER A 122 13.77 11.05 -20.92
C SER A 122 13.30 12.51 -20.76
N TYR A 123 12.39 12.78 -19.81
CA TYR A 123 11.96 14.15 -19.50
C TYR A 123 13.09 15.03 -18.96
N MET A 124 14.12 14.42 -18.36
CA MET A 124 15.26 15.13 -17.80
C MET A 124 16.46 15.20 -18.75
N GLY A 125 16.36 14.58 -19.94
CA GLY A 125 17.46 14.49 -20.90
C GLY A 125 18.66 13.68 -20.36
N ILE A 126 18.41 12.66 -19.54
CA ILE A 126 19.41 11.77 -18.93
C ILE A 126 19.35 10.42 -19.63
N SER A 127 20.53 9.89 -20.01
CA SER A 127 20.70 8.52 -20.50
C SER A 127 21.28 7.63 -19.40
N ILE A 128 20.96 6.35 -19.45
CA ILE A 128 21.32 5.35 -18.43
C ILE A 128 21.77 4.08 -19.13
N ASP A 129 22.88 3.47 -18.70
CA ASP A 129 23.33 2.18 -19.20
C ASP A 129 22.32 1.08 -18.90
N ASP A 130 22.12 0.16 -19.84
CA ASP A 130 21.03 -0.82 -19.80
C ASP A 130 21.12 -1.81 -18.63
N ASP A 131 22.30 -2.14 -18.18
CA ASP A 131 22.54 -3.04 -17.04
C ASP A 131 22.15 -2.42 -15.67
N ILE A 132 22.12 -1.09 -15.57
CA ILE A 132 21.77 -0.38 -14.33
C ILE A 132 20.34 -0.66 -13.89
N TYR A 133 19.41 -0.87 -14.83
CA TYR A 133 18.02 -1.24 -14.49
C TYR A 133 17.96 -2.56 -13.69
N ALA A 134 18.76 -3.54 -14.08
CA ALA A 134 18.85 -4.82 -13.37
C ALA A 134 19.45 -4.66 -11.97
N TYR A 135 20.45 -3.80 -11.81
CA TYR A 135 21.02 -3.49 -10.50
C TYR A 135 20.01 -2.80 -9.59
N LEU A 136 19.27 -1.81 -10.07
CA LEU A 136 18.22 -1.14 -9.30
C LEU A 136 17.12 -2.11 -8.84
N VAL A 137 16.66 -3.00 -9.72
CA VAL A 137 15.65 -4.01 -9.35
C VAL A 137 16.19 -4.97 -8.30
N ARG A 138 17.43 -5.43 -8.44
CA ARG A 138 18.07 -6.33 -7.47
C ARG A 138 18.29 -5.65 -6.11
N GLU A 139 18.73 -4.40 -6.10
CA GLU A 139 19.01 -3.64 -4.88
C GLU A 139 17.75 -3.33 -4.08
N PHE A 140 16.68 -2.93 -4.77
CA PHE A 140 15.44 -2.45 -4.14
C PHE A 140 14.25 -3.39 -4.26
N GLY A 141 14.46 -4.65 -4.70
CA GLY A 141 13.36 -5.62 -4.84
C GLY A 141 12.25 -5.17 -5.81
N GLY A 142 12.54 -4.27 -6.75
CA GLY A 142 11.54 -3.68 -7.63
C GLY A 142 10.62 -2.67 -6.97
N HIS A 143 10.91 -2.20 -5.75
CA HIS A 143 10.08 -1.24 -5.03
C HIS A 143 10.10 0.14 -5.73
N PRO A 144 8.98 0.61 -6.34
CA PRO A 144 9.01 1.77 -7.23
C PRO A 144 9.39 3.06 -6.51
N PHE A 145 8.98 3.23 -5.26
CA PHE A 145 9.34 4.40 -4.46
C PHE A 145 10.85 4.45 -4.19
N LEU A 146 11.45 3.35 -3.71
CA LEU A 146 12.88 3.31 -3.39
C LEU A 146 13.74 3.50 -4.64
N MET A 147 13.40 2.83 -5.75
CA MET A 147 14.11 3.03 -7.02
C MET A 147 14.03 4.49 -7.50
N ARG A 148 12.86 5.13 -7.36
CA ARG A 148 12.70 6.54 -7.73
C ARG A 148 13.50 7.47 -6.82
N GLN A 149 13.58 7.20 -5.51
CA GLN A 149 14.40 7.99 -4.58
C GLN A 149 15.89 7.84 -4.91
N ALA A 150 16.36 6.61 -5.17
CA ALA A 150 17.73 6.36 -5.59
C ALA A 150 18.07 7.10 -6.90
N CYS A 151 17.21 7.01 -7.92
CA CYS A 151 17.39 7.74 -9.18
C CYS A 151 17.39 9.28 -8.98
N SER A 152 16.54 9.80 -8.08
CA SER A 152 16.52 11.21 -7.74
C SER A 152 17.82 11.67 -7.08
N TYR A 153 18.38 10.83 -6.18
CA TYR A 153 19.67 11.07 -5.56
C TYR A 153 20.79 11.07 -6.60
N ILE A 154 20.87 10.05 -7.46
CA ILE A 154 21.86 9.95 -8.53
C ILE A 154 21.79 11.19 -9.44
N LYS A 155 20.57 11.63 -9.79
CA LYS A 155 20.36 12.86 -10.57
C LYS A 155 20.98 14.07 -9.88
N SER A 156 20.81 14.22 -8.58
CA SER A 156 21.39 15.34 -7.84
C SER A 156 22.93 15.38 -7.90
N GLU A 157 23.57 14.21 -7.94
CA GLU A 157 25.01 14.10 -8.12
C GLU A 157 25.45 14.41 -9.56
N LEU A 158 24.67 13.99 -10.57
CA LEU A 158 24.90 14.35 -11.97
C LEU A 158 24.84 15.87 -12.19
N ASP A 159 23.87 16.55 -11.60
CA ASP A 159 23.70 18.00 -11.75
C ASP A 159 24.91 18.76 -11.21
N LYS A 160 25.54 18.31 -10.12
CA LYS A 160 26.79 18.86 -9.58
C LYS A 160 27.96 18.75 -10.56
N GLY A 161 28.03 17.63 -11.29
CA GLY A 161 29.06 17.35 -12.29
C GLY A 161 28.76 17.82 -13.72
N MET A 162 27.57 18.43 -13.97
CA MET A 162 27.08 18.77 -15.31
C MET A 162 26.99 17.56 -16.28
N GLN A 163 26.92 16.35 -15.74
CA GLN A 163 26.81 15.13 -16.53
C GLN A 163 25.36 14.86 -16.93
N ARG A 164 25.17 14.08 -18.00
CA ARG A 164 23.84 13.70 -18.51
C ARG A 164 23.74 12.20 -18.81
N HIS A 165 24.72 11.45 -18.38
CA HIS A 165 24.79 10.01 -18.58
C HIS A 165 25.16 9.32 -17.27
N ILE A 166 24.41 8.26 -16.94
CA ILE A 166 24.66 7.39 -15.80
C ILE A 166 25.29 6.12 -16.33
N ASP A 167 26.60 6.02 -16.13
CA ASP A 167 27.35 4.80 -16.32
C ASP A 167 27.41 3.97 -15.03
N ARG A 168 27.97 2.77 -15.13
CA ARG A 168 28.10 1.86 -14.00
C ARG A 168 28.90 2.46 -12.83
N LEU A 169 30.00 3.16 -13.11
CA LEU A 169 30.87 3.71 -12.06
C LEU A 169 30.12 4.80 -11.26
N MET A 170 29.42 5.68 -11.97
CA MET A 170 28.60 6.72 -11.36
C MET A 170 27.46 6.11 -10.52
N TYR A 171 26.81 5.07 -11.05
CA TYR A 171 25.79 4.33 -10.32
C TYR A 171 26.32 3.75 -9.01
N GLU A 172 27.41 2.95 -9.07
CA GLU A 172 27.98 2.26 -7.90
C GLU A 172 28.39 3.26 -6.80
N LYS A 173 29.02 4.36 -7.18
CA LYS A 173 29.41 5.43 -6.25
C LYS A 173 28.20 6.08 -5.60
N SER A 174 27.20 6.46 -6.40
CA SER A 174 26.06 7.19 -5.89
C SER A 174 25.13 6.31 -5.06
N ILE A 175 24.97 5.02 -5.43
CA ILE A 175 24.12 4.10 -4.69
C ILE A 175 24.71 3.74 -3.33
N ALA A 176 26.02 3.61 -3.22
CA ALA A 176 26.69 3.39 -1.92
C ALA A 176 26.40 4.56 -0.97
N GLN A 177 26.55 5.79 -1.43
CA GLN A 177 26.24 6.99 -0.63
C GLN A 177 24.75 7.13 -0.31
N PHE A 178 23.87 6.78 -1.24
CA PHE A 178 22.42 6.75 -1.00
C PHE A 178 22.06 5.75 0.10
N ASN A 179 22.61 4.54 0.04
CA ASN A 179 22.34 3.47 1.01
C ASN A 179 22.85 3.81 2.42
N GLU A 180 24.03 4.44 2.53
CA GLU A 180 24.57 4.91 3.82
C GLU A 180 23.79 6.07 4.44
N GLY A 181 23.07 6.86 3.63
CA GLY A 181 22.30 8.03 4.03
C GLY A 181 20.80 7.81 3.97
N LEU A 182 20.17 8.35 2.93
CA LEU A 182 18.71 8.33 2.77
C LEU A 182 18.12 6.92 2.68
N GLY A 183 18.82 6.00 2.02
CA GLY A 183 18.39 4.60 1.88
C GLY A 183 18.29 3.91 3.23
N HIS A 184 19.28 4.12 4.11
CA HIS A 184 19.26 3.60 5.47
C HIS A 184 18.03 4.08 6.25
N GLY A 185 17.74 5.38 6.21
CA GLY A 185 16.57 5.96 6.89
C GLY A 185 15.24 5.39 6.41
N PHE A 186 15.10 5.08 5.10
CA PHE A 186 13.91 4.41 4.58
C PHE A 186 13.81 2.96 5.07
N CYS A 187 14.91 2.23 5.13
CA CYS A 187 14.93 0.87 5.67
C CYS A 187 14.59 0.86 7.16
N GLU A 188 15.14 1.77 7.95
CA GLU A 188 14.82 1.89 9.38
C GLU A 188 13.33 2.16 9.62
N LEU A 189 12.72 3.04 8.80
CA LEU A 189 11.29 3.30 8.88
C LEU A 189 10.46 2.03 8.63
N VAL A 190 10.77 1.29 7.57
CA VAL A 190 10.07 0.04 7.24
C VAL A 190 10.27 -1.02 8.31
N ILE A 191 11.50 -1.20 8.80
CA ILE A 191 11.81 -2.14 9.88
C ILE A 191 11.09 -1.76 11.17
N GLY A 192 11.00 -0.46 11.50
CA GLY A 192 10.25 0.04 12.64
C GLY A 192 8.77 -0.31 12.56
N VAL A 193 8.15 -0.09 11.40
CA VAL A 193 6.74 -0.48 11.16
C VAL A 193 6.54 -1.98 11.29
N LEU A 194 7.45 -2.80 10.75
CA LEU A 194 7.39 -4.26 10.90
C LEU A 194 7.51 -4.66 12.38
N ALA A 195 8.47 -4.11 13.11
CA ALA A 195 8.67 -4.42 14.52
C ALA A 195 7.48 -4.03 15.42
N GLU A 196 6.75 -2.98 15.06
CA GLU A 196 5.62 -2.51 15.84
C GLU A 196 4.30 -3.21 15.49
N HIS A 197 4.08 -3.48 14.20
CA HIS A 197 2.76 -3.91 13.72
C HIS A 197 2.74 -5.32 13.09
N TYR A 198 3.91 -5.89 12.78
CA TYR A 198 4.05 -7.15 12.03
C TYR A 198 5.16 -8.02 12.65
N ILE A 199 4.94 -8.42 13.90
CA ILE A 199 5.95 -9.12 14.73
C ILE A 199 6.44 -10.42 14.07
N ASP A 200 5.57 -11.17 13.41
CA ASP A 200 5.92 -12.45 12.79
C ASP A 200 6.83 -12.23 11.58
N GLU A 201 6.49 -11.25 10.74
CA GLU A 201 7.30 -10.86 9.58
C GLU A 201 8.64 -10.26 10.00
N TYR A 202 8.65 -9.41 11.03
CA TYR A 202 9.88 -8.88 11.61
C TYR A 202 10.78 -9.98 12.16
N THR A 203 10.21 -10.95 12.87
CA THR A 203 10.93 -12.10 13.41
C THR A 203 11.53 -12.94 12.30
N MET A 204 10.76 -13.24 11.25
CA MET A 204 11.22 -13.97 10.07
C MET A 204 12.37 -13.24 9.36
N LEU A 205 12.22 -11.92 9.15
CA LEU A 205 13.27 -11.09 8.56
C LEU A 205 14.55 -11.11 9.40
N THR A 206 14.42 -11.10 10.73
CA THR A 206 15.54 -11.18 11.66
C THR A 206 16.30 -12.52 11.54
N TYR A 207 15.58 -13.64 11.43
CA TYR A 207 16.20 -14.96 11.21
C TYR A 207 16.93 -15.03 9.86
N LEU A 208 16.30 -14.54 8.80
CA LEU A 208 16.92 -14.44 7.47
C LEU A 208 18.22 -13.61 7.50
N ALA A 209 18.19 -12.45 8.17
CA ALA A 209 19.36 -11.57 8.27
C ALA A 209 20.52 -12.20 9.06
N ARG A 210 20.24 -13.10 10.02
CA ARG A 210 21.22 -13.84 10.79
C ARG A 210 21.73 -15.09 10.08
N GLY A 211 21.06 -15.53 9.02
CA GLY A 211 21.37 -16.79 8.35
C GLY A 211 20.93 -18.02 9.15
N ASP A 212 19.93 -17.89 10.01
CA ASP A 212 19.40 -18.96 10.87
C ASP A 212 18.39 -19.86 10.13
N ILE A 213 17.99 -19.46 8.91
CA ILE A 213 17.13 -20.21 7.97
C ILE A 213 17.60 -20.04 6.53
#